data_b13472351cb4b9a4bf5116aa9ab07f10
#
_entry.id   b13472351cb4b9a4bf5116aa9ab07f10
#
_cell.length_a   1.000
_cell.length_b   1.000
_cell.length_c   1.000
_cell.angle_alpha   90.00
_cell.angle_beta   90.00
_cell.angle_gamma   90.00
#
_symmetry.space_group_name_H-M   'P 1'
#
loop_
_entity.id
_entity.type
_entity.pdbx_description
1 polymer ?
#
loop_
_entity_poly.entity_id
_entity_poly.type
_entity_poly.pdbx_seq_one_letter_code
_entity_poly.pdbx_strand_id
1 'polypeptide(L)'
;MKTMLFLPELLLILLALVCFFSSLGKPRTGLLQGAVMALASLAAVAAIALYDQSALLFYEAYRIDSLSQLFKIILCIGLVLVTWANSGLRGVEHRLHPEYYLFLTVSTLGLVMLASAVELLTIFLALEISSYALFVAIPFRQPLSGRQQYEASIKYVLFGAIASGLSLFGMSYVFGLSGTTYLSELAPVLPGLIASQPLALAGMVLLLCGFFYKLALFPMHFWTPDVYQGAANETTSFIATLPKIGAVILLLRLVSLGGVDISRLSWALGILAVASMTIGNLSALVQNDIKRLLGYSSVAHAGYIMLGIIAGTILGHAAAIYYAAGYLLMNLACFFVLYQLSSDGRNLNLDDLKGLYRRSPLLAFVLAAGAFSLAGIPPTIGFTGKFVLFTAAFEQELYGLVILGLVNAAISIFFYLKIVRAAYLTSDSANSAQVPLNLGSRILGLSLVIAIILLGVLPQQLLALAKTAVALL
;
A
#
# COMPACT_ATOMS: atom_id res chain seq x y z
N MET A 1 1.30 14.84 -29.42
CA MET A 1 2.38 14.73 -28.45
C MET A 1 1.87 14.65 -26.99
N LYS A 2 1.01 15.57 -26.53
CA LYS A 2 0.47 15.56 -25.15
C LYS A 2 -0.33 14.28 -24.79
N THR A 3 -1.07 13.69 -25.71
CA THR A 3 -1.84 12.45 -25.50
C THR A 3 -0.97 11.21 -25.25
N MET A 4 0.28 11.19 -25.77
CA MET A 4 1.21 10.08 -25.50
C MET A 4 1.66 10.03 -24.03
N LEU A 5 1.59 11.16 -23.32
CA LEU A 5 1.93 11.21 -21.90
C LEU A 5 0.90 10.48 -21.00
N PHE A 6 -0.29 10.19 -21.53
CA PHE A 6 -1.36 9.42 -20.89
C PHE A 6 -1.31 7.92 -21.27
N LEU A 7 -0.20 7.46 -21.87
CA LEU A 7 -0.05 6.07 -22.35
C LEU A 7 -0.15 5.01 -21.24
N PRO A 8 0.44 5.18 -20.04
CA PRO A 8 0.30 4.21 -18.97
C PRO A 8 -1.18 3.97 -18.58
N GLU A 9 -1.98 5.03 -18.48
CA GLU A 9 -3.41 4.96 -18.18
C GLU A 9 -4.19 4.28 -19.30
N LEU A 10 -3.89 4.63 -20.56
CA LEU A 10 -4.53 4.00 -21.73
C LEU A 10 -4.28 2.48 -21.78
N LEU A 11 -3.08 2.04 -21.43
CA LEU A 11 -2.76 0.61 -21.36
C LEU A 11 -3.55 -0.10 -20.25
N LEU A 12 -3.74 0.54 -19.09
CA LEU A 12 -4.57 0.00 -18.03
C LEU A 12 -6.06 0.02 -18.38
N ILE A 13 -6.55 1.05 -19.10
CA ILE A 13 -7.91 1.09 -19.64
C ILE A 13 -8.11 -0.06 -20.64
N LEU A 14 -7.17 -0.25 -21.57
CA LEU A 14 -7.20 -1.37 -22.50
C LEU A 14 -7.24 -2.71 -21.77
N LEU A 15 -6.43 -2.87 -20.72
CA LEU A 15 -6.44 -4.07 -19.89
C LEU A 15 -7.80 -4.28 -19.22
N ALA A 16 -8.40 -3.23 -18.66
CA ALA A 16 -9.74 -3.30 -18.06
C ALA A 16 -10.80 -3.73 -19.10
N LEU A 17 -10.73 -3.21 -20.32
CA LEU A 17 -11.61 -3.64 -21.42
C LEU A 17 -11.39 -5.12 -21.80
N VAL A 18 -10.14 -5.57 -21.87
CA VAL A 18 -9.82 -6.99 -22.13
C VAL A 18 -10.42 -7.88 -21.03
N CYS A 19 -10.27 -7.52 -19.77
CA CYS A 19 -10.88 -8.25 -18.67
C CYS A 19 -12.40 -8.23 -18.72
N PHE A 20 -13.01 -7.07 -19.03
CA PHE A 20 -14.45 -6.90 -19.16
C PHE A 20 -15.04 -7.79 -20.28
N PHE A 21 -14.48 -7.73 -21.48
CA PHE A 21 -14.95 -8.58 -22.57
C PHE A 21 -14.72 -10.07 -22.29
N SER A 22 -13.68 -10.41 -21.54
CA SER A 22 -13.43 -11.80 -21.13
C SER A 22 -14.43 -12.30 -20.08
N SER A 23 -15.04 -11.41 -19.29
CA SER A 23 -16.08 -11.78 -18.31
C SER A 23 -17.41 -12.17 -18.96
N LEU A 24 -17.63 -11.76 -20.21
CA LEU A 24 -18.82 -12.14 -20.99
C LEU A 24 -18.73 -13.57 -21.56
N GLY A 25 -17.58 -14.22 -21.44
CA GLY A 25 -17.31 -15.55 -21.99
C GLY A 25 -16.96 -16.60 -20.93
N LYS A 26 -16.39 -17.70 -21.36
CA LYS A 26 -15.86 -18.71 -20.44
C LYS A 26 -14.53 -18.23 -19.84
N PRO A 27 -14.34 -18.34 -18.51
CA PRO A 27 -13.12 -17.86 -17.86
C PRO A 27 -11.89 -18.62 -18.37
N ARG A 28 -10.89 -17.86 -18.84
CA ARG A 28 -9.56 -18.35 -19.27
C ARG A 28 -8.49 -17.72 -18.38
N THR A 29 -8.45 -18.14 -17.11
CA THR A 29 -7.62 -17.53 -16.06
C THR A 29 -6.15 -17.35 -16.47
N GLY A 30 -5.53 -18.37 -17.10
CA GLY A 30 -4.12 -18.29 -17.50
C GLY A 30 -3.84 -17.24 -18.58
N LEU A 31 -4.74 -17.08 -19.57
CA LEU A 31 -4.61 -16.04 -20.60
C LEU A 31 -4.80 -14.65 -20.01
N LEU A 32 -5.79 -14.49 -19.12
CA LEU A 32 -6.04 -13.22 -18.46
C LEU A 32 -4.89 -12.83 -17.54
N GLN A 33 -4.36 -13.76 -16.77
CA GLN A 33 -3.17 -13.53 -15.97
C GLN A 33 -2.01 -13.04 -16.84
N GLY A 34 -1.76 -13.69 -17.97
CA GLY A 34 -0.73 -13.29 -18.94
C GLY A 34 -0.99 -11.88 -19.49
N ALA A 35 -2.24 -11.54 -19.83
CA ALA A 35 -2.62 -10.21 -20.30
C ALA A 35 -2.40 -9.14 -19.23
N VAL A 36 -2.78 -9.40 -17.97
CA VAL A 36 -2.55 -8.49 -16.85
C VAL A 36 -1.05 -8.22 -16.68
N MET A 37 -0.25 -9.29 -16.63
CA MET A 37 1.21 -9.15 -16.47
C MET A 37 1.84 -8.41 -17.66
N ALA A 38 1.44 -8.70 -18.90
CA ALA A 38 2.01 -8.07 -20.08
C ALA A 38 1.64 -6.58 -20.18
N LEU A 39 0.35 -6.23 -20.09
CA LEU A 39 -0.10 -4.85 -20.24
C LEU A 39 0.31 -3.97 -19.06
N ALA A 40 0.31 -4.49 -17.82
CA ALA A 40 0.83 -3.76 -16.68
C ALA A 40 2.35 -3.55 -16.77
N SER A 41 3.10 -4.52 -17.29
CA SER A 41 4.54 -4.34 -17.56
C SER A 41 4.78 -3.30 -18.64
N LEU A 42 3.99 -3.29 -19.72
CA LEU A 42 4.07 -2.26 -20.75
C LEU A 42 3.72 -0.87 -20.21
N ALA A 43 2.73 -0.77 -19.31
CA ALA A 43 2.39 0.49 -18.63
C ALA A 43 3.55 0.98 -17.74
N ALA A 44 4.24 0.08 -17.03
CA ALA A 44 5.43 0.43 -16.27
C ALA A 44 6.57 0.91 -17.19
N VAL A 45 6.83 0.22 -18.30
CA VAL A 45 7.84 0.64 -19.31
C VAL A 45 7.49 1.99 -19.93
N ALA A 46 6.21 2.23 -20.24
CA ALA A 46 5.75 3.53 -20.73
C ALA A 46 5.99 4.65 -19.71
N ALA A 47 5.70 4.40 -18.43
CA ALA A 47 5.98 5.36 -17.36
C ALA A 47 7.49 5.62 -17.17
N ILE A 48 8.34 4.61 -17.33
CA ILE A 48 9.81 4.77 -17.33
C ILE A 48 10.26 5.63 -18.51
N ALA A 49 9.77 5.34 -19.72
CA ALA A 49 10.14 6.09 -20.92
C ALA A 49 9.70 7.57 -20.89
N LEU A 50 8.68 7.87 -20.09
CA LEU A 50 8.11 9.21 -19.93
C LEU A 50 8.54 9.88 -18.62
N TYR A 51 9.53 9.33 -17.89
CA TYR A 51 9.89 9.75 -16.53
C TYR A 51 10.29 11.23 -16.45
N ASP A 52 11.05 11.72 -17.40
CA ASP A 52 11.57 13.10 -17.43
C ASP A 52 10.61 14.10 -18.10
N GLN A 53 9.44 13.64 -18.56
CA GLN A 53 8.46 14.49 -19.19
C GLN A 53 7.54 15.13 -18.17
N SER A 54 7.21 16.41 -18.39
CA SER A 54 6.25 17.13 -17.57
C SER A 54 5.16 17.79 -18.42
N ALA A 55 3.91 17.69 -17.97
CA ALA A 55 2.78 18.36 -18.62
C ALA A 55 1.59 18.51 -17.67
N LEU A 56 0.77 19.52 -17.95
CA LEU A 56 -0.56 19.68 -17.38
C LEU A 56 -1.60 19.28 -18.43
N LEU A 57 -2.52 18.41 -18.05
CA LEU A 57 -3.60 17.89 -18.89
C LEU A 57 -4.96 18.19 -18.25
N PHE A 58 -6.03 18.09 -19.03
CA PHE A 58 -7.41 18.19 -18.54
C PHE A 58 -7.66 19.45 -17.70
N TYR A 59 -7.48 20.62 -18.33
CA TYR A 59 -7.64 21.92 -17.64
C TYR A 59 -6.77 22.06 -16.38
N GLU A 60 -5.54 21.53 -16.42
CA GLU A 60 -4.59 21.55 -15.32
C GLU A 60 -4.96 20.70 -14.09
N ALA A 61 -6.05 19.94 -14.15
CA ALA A 61 -6.46 19.05 -13.06
C ALA A 61 -5.57 17.78 -12.96
N TYR A 62 -4.72 17.53 -13.96
CA TYR A 62 -3.90 16.33 -14.05
C TYR A 62 -2.46 16.69 -14.40
N ARG A 63 -1.53 16.45 -13.49
CA ARG A 63 -0.11 16.79 -13.65
C ARG A 63 0.72 15.53 -13.86
N ILE A 64 1.45 15.50 -14.96
CA ILE A 64 2.48 14.52 -15.22
C ILE A 64 3.81 15.15 -14.80
N ASP A 65 4.51 14.48 -13.90
CA ASP A 65 5.81 14.86 -13.37
C ASP A 65 6.59 13.62 -12.92
N SER A 66 7.87 13.76 -12.60
CA SER A 66 8.72 12.65 -12.18
C SER A 66 8.15 11.90 -10.96
N LEU A 67 7.46 12.61 -10.05
CA LEU A 67 6.82 12.00 -8.88
C LEU A 67 5.66 11.10 -9.29
N SER A 68 4.75 11.59 -10.14
CA SER A 68 3.63 10.78 -10.63
C SER A 68 4.11 9.57 -11.43
N GLN A 69 5.14 9.75 -12.29
CA GLN A 69 5.70 8.65 -13.06
C GLN A 69 6.36 7.59 -12.17
N LEU A 70 7.12 8.00 -11.13
CA LEU A 70 7.71 7.07 -10.17
C LEU A 70 6.63 6.20 -9.50
N PHE A 71 5.52 6.81 -9.06
CA PHE A 71 4.43 6.05 -8.45
C PHE A 71 3.69 5.16 -9.45
N LYS A 72 3.49 5.60 -10.70
CA LYS A 72 2.94 4.76 -11.77
C LYS A 72 3.80 3.52 -12.01
N ILE A 73 5.13 3.68 -12.04
CA ILE A 73 6.07 2.56 -12.15
C ILE A 73 5.89 1.59 -10.99
N ILE A 74 5.89 2.09 -9.74
CA ILE A 74 5.75 1.24 -8.55
C ILE A 74 4.39 0.52 -8.53
N LEU A 75 3.30 1.21 -8.88
CA LEU A 75 1.95 0.65 -8.91
C LEU A 75 1.80 -0.42 -10.00
N CYS A 76 2.28 -0.17 -11.21
CA CYS A 76 2.22 -1.12 -12.31
C CYS A 76 3.09 -2.36 -12.05
N ILE A 77 4.33 -2.18 -11.56
CA ILE A 77 5.18 -3.30 -11.10
C ILE A 77 4.50 -4.05 -9.95
N GLY A 78 3.89 -3.34 -9.01
CA GLY A 78 3.13 -3.93 -7.91
C GLY A 78 1.99 -4.80 -8.41
N LEU A 79 1.22 -4.37 -9.41
CA LEU A 79 0.16 -5.17 -10.03
C LEU A 79 0.72 -6.45 -10.67
N VAL A 80 1.84 -6.36 -11.39
CA VAL A 80 2.53 -7.52 -11.97
C VAL A 80 2.94 -8.51 -10.88
N LEU A 81 3.60 -8.02 -9.82
CA LEU A 81 4.09 -8.86 -8.72
C LEU A 81 2.94 -9.51 -7.94
N VAL A 82 1.87 -8.78 -7.63
CA VAL A 82 0.68 -9.33 -6.97
C VAL A 82 0.02 -10.40 -7.84
N THR A 83 -0.13 -10.14 -9.14
CA THR A 83 -0.73 -11.10 -10.08
C THR A 83 0.13 -12.36 -10.21
N TRP A 84 1.45 -12.22 -10.23
CA TRP A 84 2.37 -13.35 -10.30
C TRP A 84 2.38 -14.16 -8.99
N ALA A 85 2.41 -13.47 -7.84
CA ALA A 85 2.40 -14.11 -6.52
C ALA A 85 1.17 -14.97 -6.28
N ASN A 86 0.03 -14.56 -6.83
CA ASN A 86 -1.28 -15.18 -6.63
C ASN A 86 -1.79 -15.92 -7.89
N SER A 87 -0.89 -16.55 -8.63
CA SER A 87 -1.22 -17.26 -9.85
C SER A 87 -2.21 -18.43 -9.59
N GLY A 88 -3.30 -18.46 -10.35
CA GLY A 88 -4.33 -19.49 -10.23
C GLY A 88 -5.53 -19.13 -9.34
N LEU A 89 -5.47 -18.03 -8.58
CA LEU A 89 -6.59 -17.47 -7.80
C LEU A 89 -7.36 -18.52 -6.96
N ARG A 90 -6.65 -19.28 -6.12
CA ARG A 90 -7.20 -20.43 -5.35
C ARG A 90 -8.30 -20.04 -4.36
N GLY A 91 -8.24 -18.83 -3.81
CA GLY A 91 -9.20 -18.33 -2.84
C GLY A 91 -10.37 -17.56 -3.46
N VAL A 92 -10.39 -17.35 -4.77
CA VAL A 92 -11.45 -16.66 -5.51
C VAL A 92 -12.28 -17.66 -6.29
N GLU A 93 -13.60 -17.45 -6.36
CA GLU A 93 -14.49 -18.33 -7.11
C GLU A 93 -14.14 -18.34 -8.60
N HIS A 94 -13.94 -19.52 -9.19
CA HIS A 94 -13.39 -19.67 -10.55
C HIS A 94 -14.17 -18.92 -11.64
N ARG A 95 -15.50 -18.88 -11.52
CA ARG A 95 -16.35 -18.14 -12.47
C ARG A 95 -16.12 -16.62 -12.41
N LEU A 96 -15.62 -16.09 -11.29
CA LEU A 96 -15.40 -14.65 -11.05
C LEU A 96 -13.94 -14.22 -11.33
N HIS A 97 -13.09 -15.09 -11.87
CA HIS A 97 -11.69 -14.74 -12.16
C HIS A 97 -11.54 -13.56 -13.14
N PRO A 98 -12.34 -13.45 -14.24
CA PRO A 98 -12.24 -12.31 -15.12
C PRO A 98 -12.65 -10.99 -14.44
N GLU A 99 -13.76 -11.00 -13.70
CA GLU A 99 -14.24 -9.85 -12.94
C GLU A 99 -13.23 -9.46 -11.84
N TYR A 100 -12.61 -10.44 -11.21
CA TYR A 100 -11.56 -10.20 -10.22
C TYR A 100 -10.40 -9.41 -10.84
N TYR A 101 -9.85 -9.85 -11.97
CA TYR A 101 -8.80 -9.11 -12.66
C TYR A 101 -9.27 -7.75 -13.17
N LEU A 102 -10.53 -7.61 -13.61
CA LEU A 102 -11.13 -6.34 -13.97
C LEU A 102 -11.06 -5.36 -12.79
N PHE A 103 -11.58 -5.75 -11.63
CA PHE A 103 -11.63 -4.86 -10.47
C PHE A 103 -10.24 -4.54 -9.90
N LEU A 104 -9.29 -5.47 -9.91
CA LEU A 104 -7.89 -5.16 -9.56
C LEU A 104 -7.28 -4.14 -10.53
N THR A 105 -7.54 -4.29 -11.83
CA THR A 105 -7.05 -3.36 -12.86
C THR A 105 -7.70 -1.98 -12.70
N VAL A 106 -9.01 -1.90 -12.50
CA VAL A 106 -9.73 -0.64 -12.28
C VAL A 106 -9.25 0.04 -10.99
N SER A 107 -9.02 -0.74 -9.93
CA SER A 107 -8.43 -0.20 -8.70
C SER A 107 -7.04 0.38 -8.95
N THR A 108 -6.19 -0.33 -9.69
CA THR A 108 -4.84 0.15 -10.03
C THR A 108 -4.89 1.38 -10.93
N LEU A 109 -5.81 1.41 -11.92
CA LEU A 109 -6.04 2.58 -12.76
C LEU A 109 -6.41 3.81 -11.90
N GLY A 110 -7.34 3.66 -10.95
CA GLY A 110 -7.70 4.72 -10.01
C GLY A 110 -6.48 5.23 -9.21
N LEU A 111 -5.59 4.32 -8.74
CA LEU A 111 -4.37 4.71 -8.04
C LEU A 111 -3.35 5.42 -8.95
N VAL A 112 -3.22 4.99 -10.21
CA VAL A 112 -2.35 5.62 -11.23
C VAL A 112 -2.88 7.01 -11.58
N MET A 113 -4.20 7.17 -11.73
CA MET A 113 -4.82 8.48 -11.91
C MET A 113 -4.64 9.37 -10.68
N LEU A 114 -4.79 8.82 -9.49
CA LEU A 114 -4.57 9.49 -8.22
C LEU A 114 -3.15 10.07 -8.11
N ALA A 115 -2.14 9.36 -8.63
CA ALA A 115 -0.75 9.82 -8.61
C ALA A 115 -0.53 11.12 -9.38
N SER A 116 -1.34 11.40 -10.40
CA SER A 116 -1.24 12.59 -11.25
C SER A 116 -2.30 13.66 -10.95
N ALA A 117 -3.32 13.35 -10.13
CA ALA A 117 -4.39 14.29 -9.81
C ALA A 117 -3.87 15.44 -8.95
N VAL A 118 -4.17 16.68 -9.34
CA VAL A 118 -3.76 17.94 -8.66
C VAL A 118 -4.93 18.92 -8.47
N GLU A 119 -6.14 18.40 -8.54
CA GLU A 119 -7.38 19.13 -8.29
C GLU A 119 -8.25 18.26 -7.34
N LEU A 120 -8.89 18.86 -6.33
CA LEU A 120 -9.53 18.14 -5.23
C LEU A 120 -10.62 17.16 -5.68
N LEU A 121 -11.49 17.53 -6.65
CA LEU A 121 -12.53 16.64 -7.15
C LEU A 121 -11.93 15.48 -7.97
N THR A 122 -10.91 15.77 -8.78
CA THR A 122 -10.18 14.75 -9.55
C THR A 122 -9.49 13.76 -8.62
N ILE A 123 -8.88 14.25 -7.53
CA ILE A 123 -8.30 13.43 -6.46
C ILE A 123 -9.37 12.52 -5.85
N PHE A 124 -10.51 13.09 -5.49
CA PHE A 124 -11.61 12.34 -4.88
C PHE A 124 -12.13 11.25 -5.84
N LEU A 125 -12.40 11.59 -7.09
CA LEU A 125 -12.89 10.62 -8.08
C LEU A 125 -11.89 9.47 -8.30
N ALA A 126 -10.61 9.77 -8.43
CA ALA A 126 -9.57 8.75 -8.59
C ALA A 126 -9.45 7.83 -7.36
N LEU A 127 -9.59 8.41 -6.14
CA LEU A 127 -9.65 7.65 -4.88
C LEU A 127 -10.84 6.68 -4.86
N GLU A 128 -12.03 7.16 -5.25
CA GLU A 128 -13.26 6.37 -5.24
C GLU A 128 -13.26 5.28 -6.31
N ILE A 129 -12.75 5.53 -7.51
CA ILE A 129 -12.58 4.49 -8.55
C ILE A 129 -11.79 3.31 -7.98
N SER A 130 -10.68 3.61 -7.30
CA SER A 130 -9.89 2.55 -6.66
C SER A 130 -10.62 1.86 -5.50
N SER A 131 -11.42 2.59 -4.72
CA SER A 131 -12.12 2.06 -3.54
C SER A 131 -13.30 1.17 -3.93
N TYR A 132 -14.16 1.65 -4.83
CA TYR A 132 -15.34 0.91 -5.27
C TYR A 132 -14.99 -0.40 -5.97
N ALA A 133 -13.92 -0.42 -6.75
CA ALA A 133 -13.43 -1.65 -7.34
C ALA A 133 -13.10 -2.71 -6.27
N LEU A 134 -12.50 -2.32 -5.16
CA LEU A 134 -12.17 -3.24 -4.07
C LEU A 134 -13.40 -3.60 -3.22
N PHE A 135 -14.38 -2.71 -3.08
CA PHE A 135 -15.65 -3.04 -2.40
C PHE A 135 -16.35 -4.23 -3.07
N VAL A 136 -16.25 -4.32 -4.41
CA VAL A 136 -16.81 -5.43 -5.18
C VAL A 136 -15.90 -6.67 -5.17
N ALA A 137 -14.57 -6.51 -5.14
CA ALA A 137 -13.63 -7.63 -5.22
C ALA A 137 -13.51 -8.45 -3.91
N ILE A 138 -13.72 -7.82 -2.74
CA ILE A 138 -13.58 -8.49 -1.42
C ILE A 138 -14.53 -9.70 -1.26
N PRO A 139 -15.83 -9.62 -1.58
CA PRO A 139 -16.75 -10.74 -1.43
C PRO A 139 -16.53 -11.89 -2.41
N PHE A 140 -15.62 -11.78 -3.38
CA PHE A 140 -15.31 -12.85 -4.36
C PHE A 140 -14.59 -14.05 -3.76
N ARG A 141 -14.26 -13.99 -2.48
CA ARG A 141 -13.68 -15.13 -1.77
C ARG A 141 -14.61 -16.34 -1.82
N GLN A 142 -14.04 -17.52 -2.11
CA GLN A 142 -14.78 -18.78 -2.03
C GLN A 142 -15.37 -18.99 -0.62
N PRO A 143 -16.63 -19.43 -0.53
CA PRO A 143 -17.27 -19.70 0.76
C PRO A 143 -16.70 -20.98 1.35
N LEU A 144 -15.69 -20.88 2.23
CA LEU A 144 -15.05 -22.02 2.89
C LEU A 144 -15.77 -22.45 4.17
N SER A 145 -16.28 -21.53 4.94
CA SER A 145 -17.15 -21.71 6.10
C SER A 145 -17.45 -20.35 6.74
N GLY A 146 -18.72 -20.08 6.96
CA GLY A 146 -19.15 -18.89 7.70
C GLY A 146 -19.31 -17.64 6.85
N ARG A 147 -19.69 -16.54 7.52
CA ARG A 147 -20.06 -15.27 6.91
C ARG A 147 -18.94 -14.22 6.96
N GLN A 148 -17.70 -14.63 7.25
CA GLN A 148 -16.58 -13.70 7.46
C GLN A 148 -16.29 -12.79 6.27
N GLN A 149 -16.42 -13.28 5.02
CA GLN A 149 -16.22 -12.46 3.83
C GLN A 149 -17.27 -11.34 3.70
N TYR A 150 -18.52 -11.61 4.08
CA TYR A 150 -19.58 -10.61 4.03
C TYR A 150 -19.40 -9.55 5.11
N GLU A 151 -19.02 -9.96 6.32
CA GLU A 151 -18.69 -9.04 7.40
C GLU A 151 -17.51 -8.12 7.01
N ALA A 152 -16.46 -8.69 6.46
CA ALA A 152 -15.31 -7.95 5.95
C ALA A 152 -15.73 -6.94 4.88
N SER A 153 -16.56 -7.35 3.92
CA SER A 153 -17.06 -6.50 2.83
C SER A 153 -17.89 -5.35 3.38
N ILE A 154 -18.83 -5.62 4.27
CA ILE A 154 -19.69 -4.59 4.89
C ILE A 154 -18.84 -3.59 5.68
N LYS A 155 -17.89 -4.07 6.49
CA LYS A 155 -16.99 -3.19 7.24
C LYS A 155 -16.14 -2.33 6.31
N TYR A 156 -15.60 -2.90 5.22
CA TYR A 156 -14.78 -2.14 4.28
C TYR A 156 -15.59 -1.04 3.59
N VAL A 157 -16.80 -1.35 3.13
CA VAL A 157 -17.73 -0.37 2.51
C VAL A 157 -18.14 0.71 3.49
N LEU A 158 -18.58 0.34 4.71
CA LEU A 158 -19.08 1.30 5.69
C LEU A 158 -17.97 2.26 6.15
N PHE A 159 -16.81 1.75 6.53
CA PHE A 159 -15.68 2.61 6.93
C PHE A 159 -15.18 3.44 5.73
N GLY A 160 -15.20 2.90 4.51
CA GLY A 160 -14.88 3.62 3.31
C GLY A 160 -15.83 4.77 3.06
N ALA A 161 -17.14 4.53 3.08
CA ALA A 161 -18.16 5.55 2.88
C ALA A 161 -18.08 6.67 3.93
N ILE A 162 -17.83 6.33 5.21
CA ILE A 162 -17.61 7.32 6.26
C ILE A 162 -16.36 8.16 5.96
N ALA A 163 -15.25 7.53 5.59
CA ALA A 163 -14.00 8.22 5.29
C ALA A 163 -14.14 9.15 4.07
N SER A 164 -14.84 8.69 3.02
CA SER A 164 -15.15 9.48 1.83
C SER A 164 -16.04 10.67 2.14
N GLY A 165 -17.09 10.45 2.96
CA GLY A 165 -17.99 11.53 3.41
C GLY A 165 -17.25 12.60 4.21
N LEU A 166 -16.38 12.18 5.15
CA LEU A 166 -15.53 13.11 5.92
C LEU A 166 -14.56 13.86 5.01
N SER A 167 -13.98 13.18 4.02
CA SER A 167 -13.04 13.78 3.07
C SER A 167 -13.72 14.85 2.21
N LEU A 168 -14.93 14.56 1.67
CA LEU A 168 -15.73 15.53 0.92
C LEU A 168 -16.11 16.73 1.77
N PHE A 169 -16.50 16.49 3.03
CA PHE A 169 -16.84 17.56 3.95
C PHE A 169 -15.62 18.46 4.24
N GLY A 170 -14.44 17.84 4.42
CA GLY A 170 -13.17 18.57 4.53
C GLY A 170 -12.84 19.39 3.29
N MET A 171 -13.03 18.82 2.09
CA MET A 171 -12.87 19.54 0.82
C MET A 171 -13.78 20.74 0.71
N SER A 172 -15.05 20.61 1.16
CA SER A 172 -16.00 21.70 1.18
C SER A 172 -15.54 22.88 2.06
N TYR A 173 -14.94 22.59 3.22
CA TYR A 173 -14.37 23.65 4.07
C TYR A 173 -13.15 24.29 3.44
N VAL A 174 -12.22 23.50 2.88
CA VAL A 174 -11.04 24.03 2.20
C VAL A 174 -11.48 24.93 1.04
N PHE A 175 -12.41 24.47 0.20
CA PHE A 175 -12.95 25.24 -0.91
C PHE A 175 -13.70 26.50 -0.45
N GLY A 176 -14.55 26.38 0.56
CA GLY A 176 -15.33 27.52 1.09
C GLY A 176 -14.47 28.66 1.65
N LEU A 177 -13.26 28.33 2.16
CA LEU A 177 -12.32 29.31 2.69
C LEU A 177 -11.33 29.86 1.65
N SER A 178 -10.97 29.04 0.65
CA SER A 178 -9.95 29.39 -0.35
C SER A 178 -10.53 29.86 -1.68
N GLY A 179 -11.75 29.44 -2.01
CA GLY A 179 -12.41 29.72 -3.30
C GLY A 179 -11.89 28.89 -4.47
N THR A 180 -10.99 27.92 -4.24
CA THR A 180 -10.39 27.09 -5.31
C THR A 180 -10.27 25.63 -4.92
N THR A 181 -10.26 24.73 -5.94
CA THR A 181 -10.01 23.29 -5.78
C THR A 181 -8.64 22.86 -6.32
N TYR A 182 -7.90 23.74 -7.00
CA TYR A 182 -6.60 23.45 -7.58
C TYR A 182 -5.47 23.54 -6.55
N LEU A 183 -4.63 22.50 -6.47
CA LEU A 183 -3.53 22.45 -5.49
C LEU A 183 -2.52 23.59 -5.70
N SER A 184 -2.28 24.00 -6.95
CA SER A 184 -1.39 25.12 -7.28
C SER A 184 -1.87 26.46 -6.74
N GLU A 185 -3.18 26.66 -6.65
CA GLU A 185 -3.80 27.88 -6.11
C GLU A 185 -3.99 27.78 -4.59
N LEU A 186 -4.15 26.57 -4.07
CA LEU A 186 -4.24 26.31 -2.62
C LEU A 186 -2.89 26.51 -1.91
N ALA A 187 -1.79 26.14 -2.56
CA ALA A 187 -0.44 26.19 -1.96
C ALA A 187 -0.05 27.57 -1.37
N PRO A 188 -0.27 28.72 -2.03
CA PRO A 188 0.08 30.02 -1.47
C PRO A 188 -0.90 30.51 -0.38
N VAL A 189 -2.13 30.00 -0.33
CA VAL A 189 -3.19 30.55 0.55
C VAL A 189 -3.39 29.68 1.80
N LEU A 190 -3.29 28.36 1.64
CA LEU A 190 -3.66 27.39 2.67
C LEU A 190 -2.82 27.53 3.97
N PRO A 191 -1.51 27.77 3.95
CA PRO A 191 -0.72 27.96 5.17
C PRO A 191 -1.26 29.09 6.04
N GLY A 192 -1.53 30.25 5.45
CA GLY A 192 -2.09 31.40 6.14
C GLY A 192 -3.49 31.14 6.72
N LEU A 193 -4.33 30.40 5.99
CA LEU A 193 -5.67 30.00 6.46
C LEU A 193 -5.57 29.04 7.64
N ILE A 194 -4.69 28.04 7.60
CA ILE A 194 -4.50 27.07 8.70
C ILE A 194 -3.97 27.77 9.96
N ALA A 195 -3.07 28.75 9.79
CA ALA A 195 -2.52 29.50 10.92
C ALA A 195 -3.56 30.41 11.59
N SER A 196 -4.45 31.03 10.81
CA SER A 196 -5.41 32.03 11.30
C SER A 196 -6.80 31.46 11.64
N GLN A 197 -7.23 30.38 10.98
CA GLN A 197 -8.61 29.87 11.07
C GLN A 197 -8.64 28.40 11.51
N PRO A 198 -9.18 28.08 12.70
CA PRO A 198 -9.34 26.69 13.16
C PRO A 198 -10.15 25.81 12.19
N LEU A 199 -11.10 26.42 11.45
CA LEU A 199 -11.93 25.71 10.47
C LEU A 199 -11.10 25.20 9.28
N ALA A 200 -10.05 25.92 8.86
CA ALA A 200 -9.16 25.49 7.80
C ALA A 200 -8.34 24.25 8.22
N LEU A 201 -7.84 24.25 9.47
CA LEU A 201 -7.16 23.07 10.03
C LEU A 201 -8.11 21.87 10.12
N ALA A 202 -9.33 22.07 10.63
CA ALA A 202 -10.33 21.02 10.70
C ALA A 202 -10.68 20.48 9.30
N GLY A 203 -10.88 21.38 8.33
CA GLY A 203 -11.14 21.02 6.93
C GLY A 203 -10.01 20.19 6.34
N MET A 204 -8.76 20.56 6.59
CA MET A 204 -7.60 19.80 6.11
C MET A 204 -7.50 18.40 6.75
N VAL A 205 -7.69 18.28 8.07
CA VAL A 205 -7.68 16.99 8.76
C VAL A 205 -8.82 16.10 8.26
N LEU A 206 -10.02 16.64 8.06
CA LEU A 206 -11.16 15.90 7.52
C LEU A 206 -10.90 15.46 6.06
N LEU A 207 -10.35 16.34 5.23
CA LEU A 207 -9.95 16.00 3.86
C LEU A 207 -8.99 14.80 3.84
N LEU A 208 -8.04 14.75 4.77
CA LEU A 208 -7.06 13.66 4.86
C LEU A 208 -7.67 12.32 5.33
N CYS A 209 -8.89 12.29 5.89
CA CYS A 209 -9.51 11.06 6.41
C CYS A 209 -9.65 9.96 5.34
N GLY A 210 -9.96 10.31 4.09
CA GLY A 210 -10.02 9.33 2.97
C GLY A 210 -8.67 8.64 2.73
N PHE A 211 -7.57 9.37 2.87
CA PHE A 211 -6.22 8.85 2.70
C PHE A 211 -5.74 8.08 3.94
N PHE A 212 -6.15 8.52 5.13
CA PHE A 212 -5.92 7.76 6.37
C PHE A 212 -6.63 6.40 6.32
N TYR A 213 -7.84 6.35 5.78
CA TYR A 213 -8.55 5.10 5.53
C TYR A 213 -7.77 4.18 4.57
N LYS A 214 -7.31 4.69 3.42
CA LYS A 214 -6.52 3.92 2.45
C LYS A 214 -5.20 3.41 3.03
N LEU A 215 -4.50 4.26 3.80
CA LEU A 215 -3.24 3.91 4.43
C LEU A 215 -3.44 3.00 5.65
N ALA A 216 -4.65 2.93 6.19
CA ALA A 216 -5.01 2.34 7.47
C ALA A 216 -4.36 3.06 8.67
N LEU A 217 -4.28 4.39 8.64
CA LEU A 217 -3.80 5.22 9.73
C LEU A 217 -4.90 5.39 10.79
N PHE A 218 -4.52 5.47 12.07
CA PHE A 218 -5.46 5.81 13.14
C PHE A 218 -6.09 7.21 12.89
N PRO A 219 -7.41 7.40 13.10
CA PRO A 219 -8.40 6.45 13.62
C PRO A 219 -9.08 5.61 12.52
N MET A 220 -8.75 5.77 11.24
CA MET A 220 -9.40 5.14 10.09
C MET A 220 -8.89 3.71 9.81
N HIS A 221 -8.36 3.00 10.81
CA HIS A 221 -7.71 1.69 10.67
C HIS A 221 -8.61 0.48 10.98
N PHE A 222 -9.78 0.68 11.61
CA PHE A 222 -10.61 -0.40 12.19
C PHE A 222 -11.00 -1.50 11.20
N TRP A 223 -11.08 -1.19 9.93
CA TRP A 223 -11.42 -2.15 8.88
C TRP A 223 -10.30 -3.18 8.62
N THR A 224 -9.05 -2.79 8.85
CA THR A 224 -7.88 -3.49 8.30
C THR A 224 -7.74 -4.93 8.81
N PRO A 225 -7.79 -5.24 10.13
CA PRO A 225 -7.62 -6.62 10.59
C PRO A 225 -8.76 -7.53 10.13
N ASP A 226 -9.99 -7.04 10.12
CA ASP A 226 -11.17 -7.83 9.78
C ASP A 226 -11.25 -8.08 8.26
N VAL A 227 -10.92 -7.07 7.45
CA VAL A 227 -10.88 -7.21 5.99
C VAL A 227 -9.73 -8.10 5.55
N TYR A 228 -8.55 -7.98 6.17
CA TYR A 228 -7.44 -8.89 5.85
C TYR A 228 -7.80 -10.33 6.15
N GLN A 229 -8.46 -10.60 7.27
CA GLN A 229 -8.91 -11.93 7.64
C GLN A 229 -10.02 -12.44 6.72
N GLY A 230 -11.01 -11.59 6.41
CA GLY A 230 -12.21 -11.98 5.67
C GLY A 230 -12.04 -12.08 4.16
N ALA A 231 -11.17 -11.28 3.54
CA ALA A 231 -10.90 -11.36 2.10
C ALA A 231 -10.06 -12.59 1.72
N ALA A 232 -10.07 -12.97 0.44
CA ALA A 232 -9.16 -13.99 -0.09
C ALA A 232 -7.69 -13.56 0.08
N ASN A 233 -6.75 -14.51 0.13
CA ASN A 233 -5.32 -14.21 0.28
C ASN A 233 -4.82 -13.30 -0.84
N GLU A 234 -5.28 -13.52 -2.04
CA GLU A 234 -5.00 -12.75 -3.25
C GLU A 234 -5.47 -11.29 -3.12
N THR A 235 -6.72 -11.12 -2.69
CA THR A 235 -7.32 -9.81 -2.48
C THR A 235 -6.61 -9.08 -1.34
N THR A 236 -6.29 -9.79 -0.26
CA THR A 236 -5.57 -9.22 0.88
C THR A 236 -4.17 -8.75 0.48
N SER A 237 -3.44 -9.53 -0.34
CA SER A 237 -2.10 -9.13 -0.79
C SER A 237 -2.12 -7.83 -1.62
N PHE A 238 -3.17 -7.63 -2.44
CA PHE A 238 -3.38 -6.40 -3.19
C PHE A 238 -3.74 -5.22 -2.27
N ILE A 239 -4.75 -5.38 -1.40
CA ILE A 239 -5.23 -4.31 -0.49
C ILE A 239 -4.13 -3.91 0.50
N ALA A 240 -3.31 -4.85 0.92
CA ALA A 240 -2.20 -4.60 1.85
C ALA A 240 -1.07 -3.75 1.22
N THR A 241 -1.00 -3.67 -0.10
CA THR A 241 0.16 -3.10 -0.80
C THR A 241 -0.20 -1.88 -1.67
N LEU A 242 -0.81 -2.07 -2.83
CA LEU A 242 -1.00 -1.03 -3.84
C LEU A 242 -1.81 0.19 -3.36
N PRO A 243 -2.97 0.03 -2.69
CA PRO A 243 -3.76 1.18 -2.23
C PRO A 243 -3.00 2.08 -1.25
N LYS A 244 -2.10 1.51 -0.44
CA LYS A 244 -1.29 2.26 0.50
C LYS A 244 -0.24 3.13 -0.20
N ILE A 245 0.36 2.62 -1.27
CA ILE A 245 1.29 3.38 -2.11
C ILE A 245 0.56 4.58 -2.71
N GLY A 246 -0.64 4.39 -3.25
CA GLY A 246 -1.46 5.48 -3.75
C GLY A 246 -1.83 6.52 -2.69
N ALA A 247 -2.06 6.11 -1.44
CA ALA A 247 -2.30 7.04 -0.34
C ALA A 247 -1.04 7.88 0.00
N VAL A 248 0.15 7.28 -0.07
CA VAL A 248 1.41 7.98 0.27
C VAL A 248 1.67 9.15 -0.67
N ILE A 249 1.50 8.99 -1.99
CA ILE A 249 1.75 10.10 -2.92
C ILE A 249 0.84 11.29 -2.65
N LEU A 250 -0.44 11.03 -2.35
CA LEU A 250 -1.38 12.10 -2.07
C LEU A 250 -1.12 12.77 -0.72
N LEU A 251 -0.79 12.00 0.30
CA LEU A 251 -0.38 12.56 1.58
C LEU A 251 0.85 13.45 1.42
N LEU A 252 1.83 13.04 0.59
CA LEU A 252 2.97 13.88 0.24
C LEU A 252 2.52 15.19 -0.41
N ARG A 253 1.69 15.13 -1.46
CA ARG A 253 1.20 16.33 -2.17
C ARG A 253 0.35 17.25 -1.28
N LEU A 254 -0.58 16.68 -0.49
CA LEU A 254 -1.50 17.47 0.31
C LEU A 254 -0.86 18.04 1.57
N VAL A 255 0.04 17.29 2.23
CA VAL A 255 0.73 17.78 3.43
C VAL A 255 1.75 18.85 3.06
N SER A 256 2.43 18.73 1.89
CA SER A 256 3.36 19.75 1.42
C SER A 256 2.69 21.10 1.09
N LEU A 257 1.37 21.11 0.75
CA LEU A 257 0.62 22.36 0.56
C LEU A 257 0.60 23.24 1.81
N GLY A 258 0.71 22.61 2.93
CA GLY A 258 0.65 23.31 4.18
C GLY A 258 1.90 24.16 4.47
N GLY A 259 3.00 24.07 3.72
CA GLY A 259 4.25 24.79 3.94
C GLY A 259 5.09 24.26 5.11
N VAL A 260 6.27 24.82 5.33
CA VAL A 260 7.22 24.39 6.37
C VAL A 260 6.77 24.79 7.79
N ASP A 261 5.91 25.82 7.92
CA ASP A 261 5.54 26.44 9.22
C ASP A 261 4.25 25.89 9.88
N ILE A 262 3.75 24.70 9.47
CA ILE A 262 2.50 24.20 10.04
C ILE A 262 2.75 23.35 11.28
N SER A 263 3.22 23.97 12.33
CA SER A 263 3.36 23.32 13.64
C SER A 263 2.06 22.61 14.08
N ARG A 264 0.90 23.23 13.88
CA ARG A 264 -0.41 22.67 14.30
C ARG A 264 -0.81 21.41 13.53
N LEU A 265 -0.69 21.39 12.19
CA LEU A 265 -1.01 20.21 11.39
C LEU A 265 0.00 19.08 11.65
N SER A 266 1.29 19.41 11.70
CA SER A 266 2.36 18.46 12.02
C SER A 266 2.17 17.81 13.39
N TRP A 267 1.75 18.57 14.41
CA TRP A 267 1.40 18.04 15.73
C TRP A 267 0.20 17.08 15.67
N ALA A 268 -0.88 17.45 14.97
CA ALA A 268 -2.04 16.59 14.82
C ALA A 268 -1.65 15.27 14.10
N LEU A 269 -0.93 15.35 12.99
CA LEU A 269 -0.44 14.19 12.25
C LEU A 269 0.54 13.34 13.07
N GLY A 270 1.39 13.98 13.90
CA GLY A 270 2.31 13.31 14.80
C GLY A 270 1.60 12.46 15.85
N ILE A 271 0.55 12.99 16.46
CA ILE A 271 -0.29 12.24 17.41
C ILE A 271 -0.93 11.02 16.73
N LEU A 272 -1.48 11.21 15.52
CA LEU A 272 -2.07 10.10 14.75
C LEU A 272 -1.03 9.04 14.36
N ALA A 273 0.18 9.46 13.99
CA ALA A 273 1.28 8.56 13.67
C ALA A 273 1.70 7.71 14.88
N VAL A 274 1.88 8.33 16.05
CA VAL A 274 2.22 7.64 17.32
C VAL A 274 1.10 6.69 17.73
N ALA A 275 -0.16 7.14 17.66
CA ALA A 275 -1.32 6.29 17.96
C ALA A 275 -1.37 5.07 17.02
N SER A 276 -1.11 5.27 15.73
CA SER A 276 -1.05 4.17 14.76
C SER A 276 0.07 3.18 15.06
N MET A 277 1.28 3.65 15.33
CA MET A 277 2.40 2.78 15.70
C MET A 277 2.10 1.98 16.96
N THR A 278 1.58 2.64 17.99
CA THR A 278 1.34 2.02 19.29
C THR A 278 0.19 1.02 19.25
N ILE A 279 -0.97 1.43 18.75
CA ILE A 279 -2.16 0.56 18.66
C ILE A 279 -1.88 -0.61 17.72
N GLY A 280 -1.27 -0.34 16.55
CA GLY A 280 -0.92 -1.37 15.60
C GLY A 280 0.00 -2.43 16.19
N ASN A 281 1.11 -2.04 16.82
CA ASN A 281 2.08 -2.98 17.38
C ASN A 281 1.53 -3.74 18.58
N LEU A 282 0.88 -3.06 19.54
CA LEU A 282 0.31 -3.74 20.72
C LEU A 282 -0.79 -4.73 20.34
N SER A 283 -1.65 -4.35 19.37
CA SER A 283 -2.70 -5.26 18.90
C SER A 283 -2.15 -6.45 18.13
N ALA A 284 -1.05 -6.28 17.37
CA ALA A 284 -0.39 -7.36 16.64
C ALA A 284 0.18 -8.45 17.58
N LEU A 285 0.69 -8.08 18.76
CA LEU A 285 1.29 -9.02 19.73
C LEU A 285 0.35 -10.15 20.13
N VAL A 286 -0.94 -9.87 20.27
CA VAL A 286 -1.96 -10.81 20.77
C VAL A 286 -2.64 -11.62 19.67
N GLN A 287 -2.32 -11.36 18.38
CA GLN A 287 -2.94 -12.07 17.27
C GLN A 287 -2.31 -13.45 17.06
N ASN A 288 -3.16 -14.42 16.69
CA ASN A 288 -2.77 -15.76 16.26
C ASN A 288 -3.02 -15.97 14.75
N ASP A 289 -4.07 -15.38 14.19
CA ASP A 289 -4.32 -15.34 12.74
C ASP A 289 -3.28 -14.43 12.08
N ILE A 290 -2.54 -14.97 11.08
CA ILE A 290 -1.41 -14.26 10.49
C ILE A 290 -1.87 -13.06 9.67
N LYS A 291 -3.02 -13.13 8.99
CA LYS A 291 -3.56 -11.99 8.23
C LYS A 291 -4.00 -10.85 9.14
N ARG A 292 -4.62 -11.16 10.29
CA ARG A 292 -4.94 -10.14 11.30
C ARG A 292 -3.68 -9.51 11.88
N LEU A 293 -2.67 -10.34 12.18
CA LEU A 293 -1.38 -9.86 12.66
C LEU A 293 -0.73 -8.90 11.65
N LEU A 294 -0.67 -9.28 10.37
CA LEU A 294 -0.16 -8.42 9.30
C LEU A 294 -1.04 -7.18 9.08
N GLY A 295 -2.35 -7.27 9.32
CA GLY A 295 -3.27 -6.14 9.32
C GLY A 295 -2.90 -5.09 10.36
N TYR A 296 -2.73 -5.47 11.61
CA TYR A 296 -2.28 -4.55 12.68
C TYR A 296 -0.85 -4.06 12.47
N SER A 297 0.04 -4.93 12.01
CA SER A 297 1.38 -4.53 11.56
C SER A 297 1.30 -3.40 10.53
N SER A 298 0.40 -3.51 9.58
CA SER A 298 0.15 -2.53 8.53
C SER A 298 -0.28 -1.17 9.06
N VAL A 299 -1.06 -1.13 10.16
CA VAL A 299 -1.42 0.11 10.87
C VAL A 299 -0.17 0.76 11.46
N ALA A 300 0.72 -0.03 12.07
CA ALA A 300 1.98 0.49 12.61
C ALA A 300 2.90 1.06 11.50
N HIS A 301 3.00 0.36 10.37
CA HIS A 301 3.80 0.83 9.23
C HIS A 301 3.27 2.13 8.62
N ALA A 302 1.95 2.34 8.61
CA ALA A 302 1.35 3.61 8.24
C ALA A 302 1.88 4.76 9.14
N GLY A 303 1.98 4.52 10.45
CA GLY A 303 2.58 5.48 11.39
C GLY A 303 4.05 5.80 11.09
N TYR A 304 4.87 4.78 10.74
CA TYR A 304 6.27 5.04 10.36
C TYR A 304 6.39 5.85 9.06
N ILE A 305 5.56 5.58 8.05
CA ILE A 305 5.55 6.37 6.81
C ILE A 305 5.23 7.84 7.10
N MET A 306 4.29 8.09 8.01
CA MET A 306 3.92 9.45 8.42
C MET A 306 5.09 10.24 9.01
N LEU A 307 6.06 9.62 9.69
CA LEU A 307 7.25 10.33 10.19
C LEU A 307 8.01 11.04 9.06
N GLY A 308 8.21 10.35 7.92
CA GLY A 308 8.86 10.94 6.76
C GLY A 308 8.04 12.08 6.12
N ILE A 309 6.72 11.95 6.11
CA ILE A 309 5.82 12.99 5.57
C ILE A 309 5.81 14.21 6.47
N ILE A 310 5.71 14.02 7.79
CA ILE A 310 5.67 15.08 8.80
C ILE A 310 7.00 15.86 8.88
N ALA A 311 8.12 15.19 8.60
CA ALA A 311 9.43 15.84 8.56
C ALA A 311 9.50 17.00 7.54
N GLY A 312 8.63 17.01 6.50
CA GLY A 312 8.49 18.14 5.58
C GLY A 312 9.72 18.46 4.73
N THR A 313 10.70 17.55 4.68
CA THR A 313 11.97 17.74 3.97
C THR A 313 12.07 16.83 2.75
N ILE A 314 12.92 17.19 1.80
CA ILE A 314 13.22 16.32 0.64
C ILE A 314 13.67 14.93 1.11
N LEU A 315 14.49 14.85 2.16
CA LEU A 315 14.94 13.57 2.72
C LEU A 315 13.76 12.78 3.32
N GLY A 316 12.89 13.44 4.09
CA GLY A 316 11.74 12.81 4.72
C GLY A 316 10.74 12.27 3.69
N HIS A 317 10.40 13.07 2.68
CA HIS A 317 9.51 12.67 1.60
C HIS A 317 10.10 11.52 0.78
N ALA A 318 11.40 11.60 0.43
CA ALA A 318 12.09 10.52 -0.26
C ALA A 318 12.15 9.23 0.57
N ALA A 319 12.35 9.35 1.89
CA ALA A 319 12.32 8.22 2.81
C ALA A 319 10.94 7.56 2.88
N ALA A 320 9.86 8.36 2.87
CA ALA A 320 8.49 7.83 2.84
C ALA A 320 8.21 7.04 1.55
N ILE A 321 8.66 7.53 0.39
CA ILE A 321 8.55 6.82 -0.90
C ILE A 321 9.36 5.53 -0.89
N TYR A 322 10.62 5.61 -0.47
CA TYR A 322 11.50 4.45 -0.37
C TYR A 322 10.90 3.37 0.53
N TYR A 323 10.39 3.78 1.70
CA TYR A 323 9.77 2.87 2.64
C TYR A 323 8.48 2.26 2.12
N ALA A 324 7.64 3.04 1.41
CA ALA A 324 6.42 2.53 0.79
C ALA A 324 6.71 1.49 -0.30
N ALA A 325 7.74 1.72 -1.13
CA ALA A 325 8.21 0.74 -2.12
C ALA A 325 8.76 -0.53 -1.45
N GLY A 326 9.54 -0.37 -0.37
CA GLY A 326 10.00 -1.49 0.44
C GLY A 326 8.85 -2.27 1.09
N TYR A 327 7.87 -1.56 1.60
CA TYR A 327 6.68 -2.12 2.23
C TYR A 327 5.88 -3.02 1.27
N LEU A 328 5.78 -2.66 -0.02
CA LEU A 328 5.24 -3.53 -1.06
C LEU A 328 5.95 -4.89 -1.07
N LEU A 329 7.28 -4.89 -1.18
CA LEU A 329 8.08 -6.12 -1.32
C LEU A 329 8.01 -6.99 -0.06
N MET A 330 8.13 -6.37 1.12
CA MET A 330 8.09 -7.06 2.42
C MET A 330 6.77 -7.76 2.66
N ASN A 331 5.64 -7.06 2.44
CA ASN A 331 4.32 -7.65 2.60
C ASN A 331 4.04 -8.71 1.54
N LEU A 332 4.41 -8.43 0.29
CA LEU A 332 4.19 -9.40 -0.78
C LEU A 332 4.96 -10.70 -0.52
N ALA A 333 6.17 -10.64 0.04
CA ALA A 333 6.91 -11.83 0.46
C ALA A 333 6.14 -12.65 1.50
N CYS A 334 5.57 -11.99 2.53
CA CYS A 334 4.75 -12.67 3.52
C CYS A 334 3.46 -13.25 2.92
N PHE A 335 2.70 -12.46 2.16
CA PHE A 335 1.43 -12.92 1.55
C PHE A 335 1.65 -13.99 0.48
N PHE A 336 2.75 -13.94 -0.27
CA PHE A 336 3.13 -15.01 -1.20
C PHE A 336 3.28 -16.36 -0.49
N VAL A 337 3.93 -16.38 0.68
CA VAL A 337 4.06 -17.61 1.46
C VAL A 337 2.70 -18.08 1.98
N LEU A 338 1.87 -17.17 2.48
CA LEU A 338 0.52 -17.51 2.94
C LEU A 338 -0.32 -18.10 1.79
N TYR A 339 -0.25 -17.51 0.60
CA TYR A 339 -0.93 -18.04 -0.58
C TYR A 339 -0.45 -19.44 -0.96
N GLN A 340 0.88 -19.68 -0.94
CA GLN A 340 1.43 -20.99 -1.32
C GLN A 340 1.07 -22.08 -0.30
N LEU A 341 0.96 -21.75 0.98
CA LEU A 341 0.58 -22.70 2.05
C LEU A 341 -0.91 -22.98 2.09
N SER A 342 -1.74 -22.03 1.72
CA SER A 342 -3.19 -22.12 1.72
C SER A 342 -3.70 -22.68 0.39
N SER A 343 -3.65 -23.99 0.20
CA SER A 343 -4.09 -24.64 -1.04
C SER A 343 -5.60 -24.53 -1.30
N ASP A 344 -6.37 -24.38 -0.22
CA ASP A 344 -7.84 -24.30 -0.18
C ASP A 344 -8.38 -22.88 0.07
N GLY A 345 -7.51 -21.85 0.11
CA GLY A 345 -7.89 -20.47 0.37
C GLY A 345 -8.24 -20.16 1.85
N ARG A 346 -8.01 -21.10 2.80
CA ARG A 346 -8.25 -20.89 4.22
C ARG A 346 -7.26 -19.89 4.85
N ASN A 347 -7.66 -19.31 5.96
CA ASN A 347 -6.76 -18.51 6.79
C ASN A 347 -5.77 -19.40 7.52
N LEU A 348 -4.56 -18.87 7.75
CA LEU A 348 -3.50 -19.58 8.46
C LEU A 348 -3.24 -18.92 9.82
N ASN A 349 -3.10 -19.77 10.84
CA ASN A 349 -2.63 -19.38 12.15
C ASN A 349 -1.11 -19.62 12.29
N LEU A 350 -0.52 -19.09 13.35
CA LEU A 350 0.90 -19.30 13.63
C LEU A 350 1.28 -20.78 13.76
N ASP A 351 0.35 -21.63 14.25
CA ASP A 351 0.58 -23.08 14.37
C ASP A 351 0.68 -23.77 13.02
N ASP A 352 0.01 -23.28 11.98
CA ASP A 352 0.08 -23.82 10.61
C ASP A 352 1.47 -23.62 9.96
N LEU A 353 2.28 -22.71 10.49
CA LEU A 353 3.66 -22.49 10.04
C LEU A 353 4.65 -23.50 10.59
N LYS A 354 4.31 -24.26 11.65
CA LYS A 354 5.25 -25.20 12.29
C LYS A 354 5.79 -26.21 11.28
N GLY A 355 7.10 -26.41 11.31
CA GLY A 355 7.78 -27.32 10.42
C GLY A 355 7.91 -26.84 8.96
N LEU A 356 7.60 -25.58 8.65
CA LEU A 356 7.67 -25.05 7.28
C LEU A 356 9.07 -25.22 6.69
N TYR A 357 10.14 -25.04 7.48
CA TYR A 357 11.51 -25.19 7.00
C TYR A 357 11.81 -26.61 6.46
N ARG A 358 11.13 -27.64 6.93
CA ARG A 358 11.23 -29.04 6.42
C ARG A 358 10.32 -29.27 5.21
N ARG A 359 9.10 -28.67 5.23
CA ARG A 359 8.10 -28.82 4.17
C ARG A 359 8.45 -28.05 2.90
N SER A 360 9.03 -26.86 3.05
CA SER A 360 9.53 -26.02 1.96
C SER A 360 10.54 -25.01 2.50
N PRO A 361 11.86 -25.33 2.45
CA PRO A 361 12.92 -24.45 2.94
C PRO A 361 12.88 -23.06 2.30
N LEU A 362 12.54 -22.99 1.00
CA LEU A 362 12.45 -21.72 0.28
C LEU A 362 11.33 -20.84 0.84
N LEU A 363 10.14 -21.39 1.08
CA LEU A 363 9.04 -20.59 1.65
C LEU A 363 9.35 -20.12 3.07
N ALA A 364 10.00 -20.96 3.89
CA ALA A 364 10.45 -20.55 5.21
C ALA A 364 11.46 -19.39 5.14
N PHE A 365 12.38 -19.44 4.19
CA PHE A 365 13.35 -18.38 3.96
C PHE A 365 12.73 -17.09 3.44
N VAL A 366 11.79 -17.16 2.48
CA VAL A 366 11.05 -16.00 1.98
C VAL A 366 10.24 -15.34 3.10
N LEU A 367 9.54 -16.15 3.92
CA LEU A 367 8.78 -15.64 5.07
C LEU A 367 9.69 -14.96 6.10
N ALA A 368 10.84 -15.58 6.40
CA ALA A 368 11.81 -15.00 7.32
C ALA A 368 12.39 -13.68 6.79
N ALA A 369 12.76 -13.61 5.52
CA ALA A 369 13.26 -12.38 4.88
C ALA A 369 12.21 -11.26 4.92
N GLY A 370 10.93 -11.57 4.58
CA GLY A 370 9.83 -10.62 4.67
C GLY A 370 9.59 -10.14 6.10
N ALA A 371 9.47 -11.06 7.07
CA ALA A 371 9.23 -10.75 8.48
C ALA A 371 10.39 -9.98 9.12
N PHE A 372 11.65 -10.35 8.87
CA PHE A 372 12.83 -9.61 9.36
C PHE A 372 12.89 -8.21 8.74
N SER A 373 12.51 -8.07 7.50
CA SER A 373 12.46 -6.77 6.84
C SER A 373 11.37 -5.88 7.43
N LEU A 374 10.17 -6.40 7.69
CA LEU A 374 9.09 -5.68 8.39
C LEU A 374 9.51 -5.30 9.82
N ALA A 375 10.22 -6.17 10.52
CA ALA A 375 10.81 -5.85 11.82
C ALA A 375 11.83 -4.72 11.75
N GLY A 376 12.54 -4.59 10.63
CA GLY A 376 13.63 -3.64 10.43
C GLY A 376 14.97 -4.21 10.91
N ILE A 377 15.29 -5.43 10.52
CA ILE A 377 16.57 -6.09 10.84
C ILE A 377 17.53 -5.93 9.66
N PRO A 378 18.79 -5.48 9.87
CA PRO A 378 19.80 -5.44 8.80
C PRO A 378 20.04 -6.83 8.19
N PRO A 379 20.40 -6.92 6.90
CA PRO A 379 20.66 -5.88 5.90
C PRO A 379 19.46 -5.60 4.96
N THR A 380 18.26 -5.54 5.48
CA THR A 380 17.01 -5.48 4.68
C THR A 380 16.56 -4.05 4.37
N ILE A 381 15.75 -3.89 3.31
CA ILE A 381 15.13 -2.61 2.92
C ILE A 381 14.29 -1.98 4.04
N GLY A 382 13.65 -2.79 4.89
CA GLY A 382 12.85 -2.29 6.02
C GLY A 382 13.69 -1.62 7.10
N PHE A 383 14.90 -2.15 7.37
CA PHE A 383 15.85 -1.49 8.28
C PHE A 383 16.30 -0.14 7.72
N THR A 384 16.81 -0.14 6.50
CA THR A 384 17.33 1.08 5.85
C THR A 384 16.23 2.12 5.72
N GLY A 385 15.01 1.71 5.35
CA GLY A 385 13.88 2.62 5.24
C GLY A 385 13.48 3.25 6.58
N LYS A 386 13.36 2.45 7.68
CA LYS A 386 13.12 2.98 9.02
C LYS A 386 14.25 3.91 9.47
N PHE A 387 15.49 3.53 9.21
CA PHE A 387 16.66 4.33 9.56
C PHE A 387 16.60 5.72 8.92
N VAL A 388 16.34 5.79 7.60
CA VAL A 388 16.26 7.09 6.88
C VAL A 388 15.04 7.91 7.35
N LEU A 389 13.88 7.26 7.63
CA LEU A 389 12.70 7.94 8.19
C LEU A 389 13.00 8.57 9.54
N PHE A 390 13.67 7.84 10.44
CA PHE A 390 14.05 8.37 11.75
C PHE A 390 15.12 9.45 11.64
N THR A 391 16.09 9.33 10.74
CA THR A 391 17.10 10.36 10.48
C THR A 391 16.43 11.65 10.01
N ALA A 392 15.51 11.59 9.05
CA ALA A 392 14.82 12.77 8.56
C ALA A 392 13.98 13.46 9.65
N ALA A 393 13.30 12.70 10.50
CA ALA A 393 12.55 13.25 11.63
C ALA A 393 13.47 13.82 12.72
N PHE A 394 14.63 13.20 12.96
CA PHE A 394 15.63 13.66 13.92
C PHE A 394 16.27 14.99 13.49
N GLU A 395 16.60 15.14 12.20
CA GLU A 395 17.14 16.39 11.63
C GLU A 395 16.14 17.56 11.75
N GLN A 396 14.85 17.27 11.89
CA GLN A 396 13.80 18.28 12.13
C GLN A 396 13.43 18.43 13.61
N GLU A 397 14.29 17.96 14.51
CA GLU A 397 14.14 18.08 15.97
C GLU A 397 12.85 17.41 16.51
N LEU A 398 12.23 16.49 15.75
CA LEU A 398 11.04 15.77 16.17
C LEU A 398 11.38 14.61 17.13
N TYR A 399 12.21 14.89 18.13
CA TYR A 399 12.80 13.89 19.04
C TYR A 399 11.75 13.01 19.72
N GLY A 400 10.62 13.57 20.14
CA GLY A 400 9.53 12.82 20.76
C GLY A 400 8.95 11.74 19.81
N LEU A 401 8.74 12.08 18.53
CA LEU A 401 8.26 11.15 17.51
C LEU A 401 9.30 10.06 17.21
N VAL A 402 10.59 10.43 17.17
CA VAL A 402 11.69 9.47 16.95
C VAL A 402 11.77 8.48 18.10
N ILE A 403 11.78 8.93 19.36
CA ILE A 403 11.85 8.06 20.54
C ILE A 403 10.67 7.09 20.57
N LEU A 404 9.44 7.60 20.41
CA LEU A 404 8.24 6.77 20.40
C LEU A 404 8.24 5.79 19.22
N GLY A 405 8.73 6.22 18.05
CA GLY A 405 8.91 5.38 16.89
C GLY A 405 9.90 4.23 17.13
N LEU A 406 11.05 4.51 17.74
CA LEU A 406 12.06 3.50 18.07
C LEU A 406 11.54 2.48 19.10
N VAL A 407 10.84 2.93 20.15
CA VAL A 407 10.19 2.04 21.12
C VAL A 407 9.18 1.13 20.42
N ASN A 408 8.35 1.68 19.55
CA ASN A 408 7.39 0.91 18.76
C ASN A 408 8.07 -0.06 17.79
N ALA A 409 9.19 0.32 17.18
CA ALA A 409 9.98 -0.57 16.34
C ALA A 409 10.52 -1.77 17.15
N ALA A 410 11.03 -1.53 18.36
CA ALA A 410 11.47 -2.59 19.26
C ALA A 410 10.32 -3.55 19.64
N ILE A 411 9.13 -3.03 19.97
CA ILE A 411 7.93 -3.85 20.22
C ILE A 411 7.60 -4.73 19.03
N SER A 412 7.70 -4.20 17.81
CA SER A 412 7.36 -4.93 16.58
C SER A 412 8.23 -6.18 16.35
N ILE A 413 9.46 -6.19 16.82
CA ILE A 413 10.39 -7.33 16.67
C ILE A 413 9.79 -8.61 17.25
N PHE A 414 9.08 -8.52 18.38
CA PHE A 414 8.54 -9.70 19.08
C PHE A 414 7.56 -10.51 18.24
N PHE A 415 6.59 -9.88 17.60
CA PHE A 415 5.59 -10.62 16.82
C PHE A 415 6.13 -11.08 15.47
N TYR A 416 7.06 -10.36 14.85
CA TYR A 416 7.73 -10.85 13.64
C TYR A 416 8.65 -12.04 13.94
N LEU A 417 9.40 -12.00 15.05
CA LEU A 417 10.18 -13.15 15.49
C LEU A 417 9.28 -14.34 15.85
N LYS A 418 8.06 -14.09 16.38
CA LYS A 418 7.08 -15.16 16.65
C LYS A 418 6.69 -15.88 15.35
N ILE A 419 6.49 -15.16 14.24
CA ILE A 419 6.22 -15.75 12.91
C ILE A 419 7.42 -16.59 12.44
N VAL A 420 8.63 -16.03 12.47
CA VAL A 420 9.85 -16.73 12.02
C VAL A 420 10.09 -17.95 12.90
N ARG A 421 10.02 -17.80 14.23
CA ARG A 421 10.16 -18.91 15.16
C ARG A 421 9.17 -20.03 14.85
N ALA A 422 7.90 -19.72 14.61
CA ALA A 422 6.90 -20.72 14.25
C ALA A 422 7.29 -21.49 12.99
N ALA A 423 7.79 -20.83 11.94
CA ALA A 423 8.20 -21.47 10.70
C ALA A 423 9.40 -22.43 10.85
N TYR A 424 10.30 -22.16 11.82
CA TYR A 424 11.51 -22.95 12.05
C TYR A 424 11.42 -23.91 13.25
N LEU A 425 10.31 -23.88 14.03
CA LEU A 425 10.06 -24.88 15.07
C LEU A 425 9.79 -26.25 14.45
N THR A 426 10.31 -27.30 15.07
CA THR A 426 10.00 -28.67 14.71
C THR A 426 8.54 -28.99 15.02
N SER A 427 7.87 -29.64 14.11
CA SER A 427 6.57 -30.27 14.33
C SER A 427 6.81 -31.73 14.66
N ASP A 428 6.21 -32.22 15.74
CA ASP A 428 6.28 -33.65 16.12
C ASP A 428 5.49 -34.56 15.15
N SER A 429 4.70 -33.97 14.22
CA SER A 429 4.01 -34.72 13.19
C SER A 429 5.01 -35.12 12.06
N ALA A 430 5.48 -36.35 12.12
CA ALA A 430 6.42 -36.95 11.16
C ALA A 430 5.91 -36.98 9.68
N ASN A 431 4.70 -36.52 9.40
CA ASN A 431 4.02 -36.62 8.09
C ASN A 431 3.53 -35.29 7.55
N SER A 432 4.28 -34.20 7.69
CA SER A 432 3.89 -32.94 7.01
C SER A 432 4.24 -33.03 5.53
N ALA A 433 3.23 -33.13 4.67
CA ALA A 433 3.39 -33.16 3.21
C ALA A 433 4.25 -31.97 2.70
N GLN A 434 5.17 -32.26 1.77
CA GLN A 434 5.96 -31.24 1.11
C GLN A 434 5.01 -30.30 0.32
N VAL A 435 5.33 -29.00 0.33
CA VAL A 435 4.62 -28.01 -0.47
C VAL A 435 5.32 -27.91 -1.84
N PRO A 436 4.73 -28.48 -2.91
CA PRO A 436 5.35 -28.44 -4.23
C PRO A 436 5.31 -27.02 -4.78
N LEU A 437 6.45 -26.49 -5.19
CA LEU A 437 6.57 -25.18 -5.83
C LEU A 437 6.92 -25.36 -7.30
N ASN A 438 6.14 -24.74 -8.18
CA ASN A 438 6.49 -24.61 -9.58
C ASN A 438 7.69 -23.66 -9.78
N LEU A 439 8.34 -23.72 -10.94
CA LEU A 439 9.51 -22.90 -11.25
C LEU A 439 9.24 -21.41 -11.11
N GLY A 440 8.07 -20.93 -11.58
CA GLY A 440 7.66 -19.53 -11.48
C GLY A 440 7.57 -19.03 -10.02
N SER A 441 6.99 -19.85 -9.12
CA SER A 441 6.92 -19.54 -7.69
C SER A 441 8.31 -19.53 -7.04
N ARG A 442 9.22 -20.41 -7.45
CA ARG A 442 10.62 -20.41 -6.95
C ARG A 442 11.35 -19.14 -7.38
N ILE A 443 11.24 -18.78 -8.66
CA ILE A 443 11.85 -17.56 -9.21
C ILE A 443 11.33 -16.34 -8.47
N LEU A 444 10.01 -16.21 -8.32
CA LEU A 444 9.40 -15.08 -7.61
C LEU A 444 9.85 -15.01 -6.15
N GLY A 445 9.82 -16.12 -5.41
CA GLY A 445 10.26 -16.14 -4.02
C GLY A 445 11.72 -15.68 -3.86
N LEU A 446 12.62 -16.16 -4.71
CA LEU A 446 14.02 -15.75 -4.72
C LEU A 446 14.17 -14.28 -5.13
N SER A 447 13.45 -13.81 -6.15
CA SER A 447 13.52 -12.42 -6.61
C SER A 447 13.04 -11.43 -5.52
N LEU A 448 12.02 -11.79 -4.75
CA LEU A 448 11.56 -10.98 -3.61
C LEU A 448 12.63 -10.88 -2.52
N VAL A 449 13.28 -12.00 -2.17
CA VAL A 449 14.36 -11.99 -1.17
C VAL A 449 15.54 -11.15 -1.66
N ILE A 450 15.97 -11.37 -2.93
CA ILE A 450 17.06 -10.61 -3.53
C ILE A 450 16.73 -9.11 -3.54
N ALA A 451 15.53 -8.73 -3.94
CA ALA A 451 15.10 -7.32 -3.95
C ALA A 451 15.10 -6.70 -2.55
N ILE A 452 14.59 -7.43 -1.53
CA ILE A 452 14.58 -6.99 -0.13
C ILE A 452 16.00 -6.72 0.39
N ILE A 453 16.94 -7.62 0.08
CA ILE A 453 18.33 -7.48 0.55
C ILE A 453 19.08 -6.46 -0.30
N LEU A 454 18.97 -6.53 -1.63
CA LEU A 454 19.69 -5.63 -2.54
C LEU A 454 19.35 -4.17 -2.29
N LEU A 455 18.04 -3.86 -2.21
CA LEU A 455 17.62 -2.50 -1.91
C LEU A 455 17.94 -2.09 -0.47
N GLY A 456 18.07 -3.02 0.46
CA GLY A 456 18.54 -2.75 1.82
C GLY A 456 20.01 -2.35 1.89
N VAL A 457 20.87 -3.02 1.10
CA VAL A 457 22.32 -2.79 1.07
C VAL A 457 22.69 -1.63 0.13
N LEU A 458 21.97 -1.46 -0.98
CA LEU A 458 22.20 -0.43 -2.00
C LEU A 458 21.01 0.53 -2.11
N PRO A 459 20.70 1.32 -1.07
CA PRO A 459 19.53 2.19 -1.04
C PRO A 459 19.67 3.42 -1.95
N GLN A 460 20.90 3.78 -2.32
CA GLN A 460 21.22 5.07 -2.94
C GLN A 460 20.45 5.31 -4.24
N GLN A 461 20.28 4.30 -5.08
CA GLN A 461 19.63 4.45 -6.37
C GLN A 461 18.15 4.83 -6.22
N LEU A 462 17.40 4.08 -5.41
CA LEU A 462 15.97 4.35 -5.19
C LEU A 462 15.76 5.64 -4.39
N LEU A 463 16.63 5.94 -3.41
CA LEU A 463 16.58 7.19 -2.67
C LEU A 463 16.91 8.40 -3.54
N ALA A 464 17.86 8.29 -4.46
CA ALA A 464 18.18 9.35 -5.40
C ALA A 464 17.01 9.65 -6.34
N LEU A 465 16.39 8.61 -6.91
CA LEU A 465 15.16 8.74 -7.72
C LEU A 465 14.02 9.36 -6.91
N ALA A 466 13.83 8.95 -5.67
CA ALA A 466 12.82 9.55 -4.81
C ALA A 466 13.12 11.03 -4.49
N LYS A 467 14.38 11.39 -4.20
CA LYS A 467 14.79 12.78 -3.93
C LYS A 467 14.55 13.68 -5.15
N THR A 468 14.94 13.23 -6.35
CA THR A 468 14.69 14.00 -7.59
C THR A 468 13.20 14.16 -7.88
N ALA A 469 12.40 13.11 -7.63
CA ALA A 469 10.96 13.16 -7.81
C ALA A 469 10.26 14.14 -6.87
N VAL A 470 10.72 14.25 -5.62
CA VAL A 470 10.11 15.13 -4.60
C VAL A 470 10.63 16.57 -4.67
N ALA A 471 11.77 16.82 -5.30
CA ALA A 471 12.34 18.17 -5.43
C ALA A 471 11.44 19.14 -6.24
N LEU A 472 10.42 18.60 -6.92
CA LEU A 472 9.43 19.35 -7.71
C LEU A 472 8.07 19.51 -7.02
N LEU A 473 7.93 19.01 -5.78
CA LEU A 473 6.76 19.24 -4.92
C LEU A 473 6.78 20.68 -4.38
#